data_8f6f54f40d90b11088d9eedb16965f90
#
_entry.id   8f6f54f40d90b11088d9eedb16965f90
#
_cell.length_a   1.000
_cell.length_b   1.000
_cell.length_c   1.000
_cell.angle_alpha   90.00
_cell.angle_beta   90.00
_cell.angle_gamma   90.00
#
_symmetry.space_group_name_H-M   'P 1'
#
loop_
_entity.id
_entity.type
_entity.pdbx_description
1 polymer ?
#
loop_
_entity_poly.entity_id
_entity_poly.type
_entity_poly.pdbx_seq_one_letter_code
_entity_poly.pdbx_strand_id
1 'polypeptide(L)'
;MNETQQPSTIDYTIIFVVVALGIVSCFTLYTLDPLLSETDQGSYLKQIVWYILGGIGAAIVMIMDYDRLHHLVWFLYGFGVFMLLLLFFSFPPQIIVTSGGATSWFRLPGGVTLQPAEFVKVFLVITLAHVIVRHHEKHRTKTVKSDFLLLGKLVGLSLPPMGLIAVQPDLGSFLVLCAISSFLILVSGIQWKILTSIFSSVLLVIGVTVSMFFLNFTVVTDYLEESIFAHVDSRFYGWLQPEQYAQGYGLQLIKSITAIGSGQLTGKGIGNFQVSVPERHTDMIFTAVAEQFGFIGASLVLTLFFLLLYRMIQIAMESNDSFGSYIIVGIVGMITFQVFQNIGMSLQLLPITGLPLPFLSYGGSSTLAYLLAVGIVLNVKSRTRTYMFE
;
A
#
# COMPACT_ATOMS: atom_id res chain seq x y z
N MET A 1 -40.95 -10.01 20.67
CA MET A 1 -40.75 -9.61 19.28
C MET A 1 -39.51 -10.34 18.79
N ASN A 2 -39.69 -11.35 17.93
CA ASN A 2 -38.55 -12.06 17.35
C ASN A 2 -37.89 -11.12 16.33
N GLU A 3 -36.72 -10.60 16.69
CA GLU A 3 -35.83 -9.93 15.71
C GLU A 3 -35.41 -11.00 14.71
N THR A 4 -36.03 -11.01 13.55
CA THR A 4 -35.55 -11.77 12.41
C THR A 4 -34.20 -11.18 12.04
N GLN A 5 -33.11 -11.81 12.48
CA GLN A 5 -31.77 -11.54 12.00
C GLN A 5 -31.77 -11.69 10.48
N GLN A 6 -31.72 -10.58 9.74
CA GLN A 6 -31.47 -10.66 8.31
C GLN A 6 -30.10 -11.32 8.11
N PRO A 7 -29.98 -12.23 7.14
CA PRO A 7 -28.72 -12.91 6.87
C PRO A 7 -27.62 -11.87 6.54
N SER A 8 -26.45 -12.03 7.17
CA SER A 8 -25.26 -11.24 6.89
C SER A 8 -24.98 -11.25 5.38
N THR A 9 -25.06 -10.09 4.73
CA THR A 9 -24.88 -10.01 3.28
C THR A 9 -23.39 -9.91 2.96
N ILE A 10 -22.85 -10.96 2.35
CA ILE A 10 -21.49 -10.97 1.81
C ILE A 10 -21.44 -10.05 0.58
N ASP A 11 -20.42 -9.22 0.46
CA ASP A 11 -20.23 -8.38 -0.72
C ASP A 11 -19.52 -9.13 -1.83
N TYR A 12 -20.30 -9.71 -2.74
CA TYR A 12 -19.77 -10.46 -3.88
C TYR A 12 -19.01 -9.58 -4.88
N THR A 13 -19.27 -8.26 -4.91
CA THR A 13 -18.57 -7.34 -5.82
C THR A 13 -17.10 -7.22 -5.46
N ILE A 14 -16.78 -7.05 -4.18
CA ILE A 14 -15.39 -7.01 -3.72
C ILE A 14 -14.69 -8.34 -4.01
N ILE A 15 -15.35 -9.47 -3.70
CA ILE A 15 -14.79 -10.80 -3.94
C ILE A 15 -14.52 -10.99 -5.43
N PHE A 16 -15.48 -10.66 -6.29
CA PHE A 16 -15.31 -10.77 -7.74
C PHE A 16 -14.13 -9.94 -8.25
N VAL A 17 -14.02 -8.68 -7.83
CA VAL A 17 -12.93 -7.79 -8.28
C VAL A 17 -11.57 -8.28 -7.79
N VAL A 18 -11.46 -8.71 -6.53
CA VAL A 18 -10.20 -9.24 -5.98
C VAL A 18 -9.79 -10.53 -6.68
N VAL A 19 -10.73 -11.43 -6.96
CA VAL A 19 -10.48 -12.66 -7.72
C VAL A 19 -10.08 -12.33 -9.16
N ALA A 20 -10.74 -11.37 -9.81
CA ALA A 20 -10.40 -10.95 -11.17
C ALA A 20 -8.96 -10.37 -11.23
N LEU A 21 -8.59 -9.50 -10.27
CA LEU A 21 -7.20 -9.00 -10.14
C LEU A 21 -6.22 -10.15 -9.90
N GLY A 22 -6.57 -11.12 -9.06
CA GLY A 22 -5.76 -12.31 -8.81
C GLY A 22 -5.55 -13.19 -10.05
N ILE A 23 -6.57 -13.35 -10.87
CA ILE A 23 -6.48 -14.07 -12.16
C ILE A 23 -5.53 -13.31 -13.10
N VAL A 24 -5.68 -11.99 -13.21
CA VAL A 24 -4.79 -11.15 -14.03
C VAL A 24 -3.34 -11.26 -13.52
N SER A 25 -3.12 -11.21 -12.20
CA SER A 25 -1.81 -11.40 -11.57
C SER A 25 -1.17 -12.73 -11.98
N CYS A 26 -1.85 -13.85 -11.66
CA CYS A 26 -1.31 -15.19 -11.91
C CYS A 26 -1.09 -15.43 -13.40
N PHE A 27 -1.98 -14.93 -14.27
CA PHE A 27 -1.83 -15.04 -15.72
C PHE A 27 -0.64 -14.23 -16.25
N THR A 28 -0.48 -12.99 -15.78
CA THR A 28 0.66 -12.14 -16.17
C THR A 28 1.98 -12.73 -15.69
N LEU A 29 2.05 -13.25 -14.46
CA LEU A 29 3.22 -13.93 -13.94
C LEU A 29 3.54 -15.22 -14.71
N TYR A 30 2.53 -15.99 -15.10
CA TYR A 30 2.69 -17.19 -15.92
C TYR A 30 3.32 -16.87 -17.28
N THR A 31 2.88 -15.80 -17.93
CA THR A 31 3.43 -15.37 -19.23
C THR A 31 4.82 -14.76 -19.12
N LEU A 32 5.18 -14.23 -17.94
CA LEU A 32 6.54 -13.71 -17.66
C LEU A 32 7.52 -14.81 -17.29
N ASP A 33 7.06 -15.97 -16.81
CA ASP A 33 7.89 -17.04 -16.23
C ASP A 33 9.12 -17.45 -17.09
N PRO A 34 8.98 -17.60 -18.44
CA PRO A 34 10.12 -17.95 -19.29
C PRO A 34 11.22 -16.88 -19.37
N LEU A 35 10.92 -15.63 -18.95
CA LEU A 35 11.84 -14.50 -19.00
C LEU A 35 12.47 -14.19 -17.65
N LEU A 36 12.01 -14.84 -16.59
CA LEU A 36 12.52 -14.65 -15.24
C LEU A 36 13.83 -15.41 -15.00
N SER A 37 14.61 -14.93 -14.04
CA SER A 37 15.80 -15.65 -13.57
C SER A 37 15.42 -17.02 -12.97
N GLU A 38 16.32 -17.98 -12.96
CA GLU A 38 16.09 -19.34 -12.39
C GLU A 38 15.55 -19.28 -10.95
N THR A 39 15.94 -18.28 -10.17
CA THR A 39 15.47 -18.07 -8.79
C THR A 39 14.02 -17.60 -8.71
N ASP A 40 13.54 -16.90 -9.71
CA ASP A 40 12.22 -16.28 -9.76
C ASP A 40 11.22 -17.07 -10.60
N GLN A 41 11.69 -18.09 -11.33
CA GLN A 41 10.81 -19.01 -12.05
C GLN A 41 9.85 -19.72 -11.09
N GLY A 42 8.65 -20.02 -11.56
CA GLY A 42 7.58 -20.58 -10.76
C GLY A 42 6.91 -19.57 -9.82
N SER A 43 7.17 -18.26 -9.98
CA SER A 43 6.54 -17.21 -9.18
C SER A 43 5.01 -17.22 -9.28
N TYR A 44 4.44 -17.58 -10.44
CA TYR A 44 2.99 -17.71 -10.60
C TYR A 44 2.39 -18.83 -9.73
N LEU A 45 3.07 -19.97 -9.55
CA LEU A 45 2.62 -21.05 -8.66
C LEU A 45 2.67 -20.60 -7.19
N LYS A 46 3.76 -19.95 -6.80
CA LYS A 46 3.90 -19.39 -5.45
C LYS A 46 2.81 -18.34 -5.20
N GLN A 47 2.49 -17.50 -6.20
CA GLN A 47 1.44 -16.49 -6.09
C GLN A 47 0.05 -17.12 -5.91
N ILE A 48 -0.28 -18.20 -6.63
CA ILE A 48 -1.53 -18.96 -6.43
C ILE A 48 -1.63 -19.47 -4.99
N VAL A 49 -0.53 -20.03 -4.45
CA VAL A 49 -0.50 -20.50 -3.05
C VAL A 49 -0.75 -19.33 -2.08
N TRP A 50 -0.15 -18.15 -2.33
CA TRP A 50 -0.38 -16.96 -1.50
C TRP A 50 -1.82 -16.47 -1.57
N TYR A 51 -2.47 -16.54 -2.73
CA TYR A 51 -3.88 -16.21 -2.87
C TYR A 51 -4.78 -17.19 -2.10
N ILE A 52 -4.47 -18.48 -2.14
CA ILE A 52 -5.21 -19.49 -1.36
C ILE A 52 -5.05 -19.24 0.14
N LEU A 53 -3.81 -19.09 0.61
CA LEU A 53 -3.53 -18.84 2.03
C LEU A 53 -4.14 -17.52 2.51
N GLY A 54 -4.00 -16.47 1.72
CA GLY A 54 -4.58 -15.16 2.02
C GLY A 54 -6.12 -15.20 1.98
N GLY A 55 -6.70 -15.94 1.04
CA GLY A 55 -8.15 -16.16 0.96
C GLY A 55 -8.69 -16.90 2.19
N ILE A 56 -7.98 -17.93 2.66
CA ILE A 56 -8.30 -18.61 3.93
C ILE A 56 -8.19 -17.63 5.10
N GLY A 57 -7.11 -16.85 5.16
CA GLY A 57 -6.92 -15.81 6.17
C GLY A 57 -8.05 -14.77 6.16
N ALA A 58 -8.43 -14.28 4.98
CA ALA A 58 -9.55 -13.35 4.81
C ALA A 58 -10.87 -13.96 5.29
N ALA A 59 -11.14 -15.24 4.97
CA ALA A 59 -12.32 -15.94 5.43
C ALA A 59 -12.36 -16.10 6.96
N ILE A 60 -11.21 -16.42 7.58
CA ILE A 60 -11.10 -16.48 9.04
C ILE A 60 -11.39 -15.11 9.66
N VAL A 61 -10.78 -14.05 9.14
CA VAL A 61 -11.00 -12.67 9.62
C VAL A 61 -12.46 -12.27 9.43
N MET A 62 -13.10 -12.66 8.33
CA MET A 62 -14.52 -12.37 8.07
C MET A 62 -15.46 -13.02 9.09
N ILE A 63 -15.14 -14.22 9.57
CA ILE A 63 -15.94 -14.95 10.57
C ILE A 63 -15.70 -14.42 11.99
N MET A 64 -14.51 -13.91 12.27
CA MET A 64 -14.17 -13.35 13.59
C MET A 64 -15.02 -12.13 13.87
N ASP A 65 -15.29 -11.90 15.15
CA ASP A 65 -15.93 -10.68 15.61
C ASP A 65 -14.95 -9.52 15.54
N TYR A 66 -15.19 -8.52 14.66
CA TYR A 66 -14.26 -7.41 14.51
C TYR A 66 -14.20 -6.50 15.75
N ASP A 67 -15.21 -6.56 16.63
CA ASP A 67 -15.14 -5.91 17.93
C ASP A 67 -13.97 -6.42 18.79
N ARG A 68 -13.55 -7.67 18.56
CA ARG A 68 -12.34 -8.21 19.20
C ARG A 68 -11.07 -7.47 18.74
N LEU A 69 -11.09 -6.85 17.57
CA LEU A 69 -9.97 -6.03 17.12
C LEU A 69 -9.74 -4.85 18.08
N HIS A 70 -10.79 -4.29 18.71
CA HIS A 70 -10.63 -3.28 19.75
C HIS A 70 -9.76 -3.73 20.93
N HIS A 71 -9.83 -5.00 21.31
CA HIS A 71 -9.03 -5.57 22.40
C HIS A 71 -7.61 -5.92 21.93
N LEU A 72 -7.45 -6.26 20.67
CA LEU A 72 -6.17 -6.68 20.08
C LEU A 72 -5.32 -5.52 19.56
N VAL A 73 -5.86 -4.30 19.46
CA VAL A 73 -5.19 -3.13 18.85
C VAL A 73 -3.77 -2.92 19.35
N TRP A 74 -3.62 -2.83 20.68
CA TRP A 74 -2.30 -2.55 21.28
C TRP A 74 -1.33 -3.71 21.15
N PHE A 75 -1.85 -4.94 21.13
CA PHE A 75 -1.04 -6.12 20.87
C PHE A 75 -0.54 -6.12 19.40
N LEU A 76 -1.42 -5.88 18.44
CA LEU A 76 -1.05 -5.82 17.01
C LEU A 76 -0.05 -4.69 16.73
N TYR A 77 -0.29 -3.51 17.29
CA TYR A 77 0.62 -2.37 17.16
C TYR A 77 1.99 -2.68 17.78
N GLY A 78 2.01 -3.14 19.02
CA GLY A 78 3.25 -3.49 19.72
C GLY A 78 4.01 -4.62 19.04
N PHE A 79 3.30 -5.64 18.54
CA PHE A 79 3.89 -6.74 17.78
C PHE A 79 4.51 -6.25 16.46
N GLY A 80 3.80 -5.38 15.73
CA GLY A 80 4.31 -4.78 14.49
C GLY A 80 5.58 -3.95 14.72
N VAL A 81 5.56 -3.06 15.71
CA VAL A 81 6.74 -2.26 16.09
C VAL A 81 7.89 -3.16 16.56
N PHE A 82 7.60 -4.20 17.34
CA PHE A 82 8.60 -5.18 17.78
C PHE A 82 9.27 -5.89 16.59
N MET A 83 8.50 -6.33 15.60
CA MET A 83 9.06 -6.94 14.38
C MET A 83 9.97 -5.97 13.61
N LEU A 84 9.59 -4.69 13.52
CA LEU A 84 10.43 -3.66 12.91
C LEU A 84 11.71 -3.38 13.73
N LEU A 85 11.63 -3.43 15.05
CA LEU A 85 12.81 -3.30 15.93
C LEU A 85 13.78 -4.46 15.75
N LEU A 86 13.29 -5.71 15.61
CA LEU A 86 14.14 -6.86 15.31
C LEU A 86 14.92 -6.67 14.00
N LEU A 87 14.27 -6.13 12.96
CA LEU A 87 14.95 -5.80 11.70
C LEU A 87 15.96 -4.66 11.88
N PHE A 88 15.59 -3.62 12.62
CA PHE A 88 16.49 -2.50 12.91
C PHE A 88 17.78 -2.94 13.61
N PHE A 89 17.68 -3.82 14.61
CA PHE A 89 18.84 -4.38 15.30
C PHE A 89 19.49 -5.56 14.56
N SER A 90 18.98 -5.93 13.40
CA SER A 90 19.43 -7.10 12.63
C SER A 90 19.48 -8.37 13.49
N PHE A 91 18.46 -8.61 14.29
CA PHE A 91 18.40 -9.75 15.22
C PHE A 91 17.17 -10.63 14.98
N PRO A 92 17.31 -11.98 14.93
CA PRO A 92 18.58 -12.71 14.88
C PRO A 92 19.18 -12.70 13.43
N PRO A 93 20.50 -12.55 13.27
CA PRO A 93 21.12 -12.30 11.97
C PRO A 93 20.93 -13.43 10.95
N GLN A 94 20.66 -14.66 11.41
CA GLN A 94 20.52 -15.84 10.54
C GLN A 94 19.26 -15.82 9.67
N ILE A 95 18.23 -15.13 10.10
CA ILE A 95 16.93 -15.09 9.40
C ILE A 95 16.68 -13.77 8.67
N ILE A 96 17.62 -12.84 8.72
CA ILE A 96 17.46 -11.54 8.07
C ILE A 96 17.99 -11.58 6.66
N VAL A 97 17.23 -11.00 5.73
CA VAL A 97 17.59 -10.88 4.31
C VAL A 97 17.69 -9.39 3.96
N THR A 98 18.82 -9.05 3.34
CA THR A 98 19.04 -7.74 2.74
C THR A 98 18.88 -7.90 1.21
N SER A 99 18.02 -7.09 0.62
CA SER A 99 17.79 -7.06 -0.83
C SER A 99 17.65 -5.61 -1.27
N GLY A 100 18.24 -5.24 -2.41
CA GLY A 100 18.17 -3.89 -2.93
C GLY A 100 18.70 -2.79 -1.98
N GLY A 101 19.64 -3.14 -1.07
CA GLY A 101 20.17 -2.22 -0.05
C GLY A 101 19.27 -2.03 1.18
N ALA A 102 18.10 -2.65 1.23
CA ALA A 102 17.19 -2.57 2.38
C ALA A 102 17.19 -3.88 3.18
N THR A 103 17.26 -3.77 4.51
CA THR A 103 17.19 -4.88 5.47
C THR A 103 15.76 -4.97 6.01
N SER A 104 14.82 -5.47 5.18
CA SER A 104 13.39 -5.35 5.45
C SER A 104 12.64 -6.69 5.49
N TRP A 105 13.35 -7.83 5.37
CA TRP A 105 12.72 -9.15 5.27
C TRP A 105 13.30 -10.15 6.28
N PHE A 106 12.39 -10.99 6.79
CA PHE A 106 12.76 -12.22 7.49
C PHE A 106 12.70 -13.41 6.54
N ARG A 107 13.69 -14.28 6.60
CA ARG A 107 13.70 -15.59 5.91
C ARG A 107 13.05 -16.64 6.81
N LEU A 108 11.92 -17.16 6.38
CA LEU A 108 11.23 -18.25 7.04
C LEU A 108 11.71 -19.62 6.53
N PRO A 109 11.45 -20.70 7.26
CA PRO A 109 11.67 -22.06 6.78
C PRO A 109 11.01 -22.29 5.40
N GLY A 110 11.68 -23.00 4.49
CA GLY A 110 11.21 -23.19 3.12
C GLY A 110 11.60 -22.07 2.14
N GLY A 111 12.47 -21.12 2.55
CA GLY A 111 12.96 -20.06 1.66
C GLY A 111 11.98 -18.90 1.42
N VAL A 112 10.88 -18.89 2.15
CA VAL A 112 9.87 -17.82 2.10
C VAL A 112 10.38 -16.57 2.80
N THR A 113 10.17 -15.40 2.21
CA THR A 113 10.48 -14.12 2.84
C THR A 113 9.22 -13.46 3.37
N LEU A 114 9.28 -12.91 4.60
CA LEU A 114 8.22 -12.14 5.23
C LEU A 114 8.69 -10.71 5.45
N GLN A 115 7.92 -9.74 4.96
CA GLN A 115 8.16 -8.32 5.16
C GLN A 115 7.20 -7.77 6.23
N PRO A 116 7.67 -7.48 7.44
CA PRO A 116 6.82 -6.97 8.52
C PRO A 116 6.11 -5.67 8.19
N ALA A 117 6.75 -4.79 7.40
CA ALA A 117 6.16 -3.51 7.00
C ALA A 117 4.79 -3.67 6.33
N GLU A 118 4.55 -4.77 5.59
CA GLU A 118 3.27 -5.05 4.93
C GLU A 118 2.13 -5.21 5.95
N PHE A 119 2.38 -5.93 7.03
CA PHE A 119 1.40 -6.12 8.11
C PHE A 119 1.26 -4.90 8.99
N VAL A 120 2.36 -4.18 9.25
CA VAL A 120 2.37 -2.95 10.05
C VAL A 120 1.46 -1.88 9.43
N LYS A 121 1.35 -1.80 8.11
CA LYS A 121 0.38 -0.91 7.43
C LYS A 121 -1.05 -1.18 7.90
N VAL A 122 -1.47 -2.44 7.92
CA VAL A 122 -2.81 -2.84 8.37
C VAL A 122 -2.98 -2.61 9.89
N PHE A 123 -1.96 -2.95 10.68
CA PHE A 123 -2.00 -2.74 12.13
C PHE A 123 -2.09 -1.25 12.49
N LEU A 124 -1.39 -0.38 11.77
CA LEU A 124 -1.48 1.07 11.94
C LEU A 124 -2.88 1.58 11.60
N VAL A 125 -3.50 1.11 10.51
CA VAL A 125 -4.90 1.46 10.17
C VAL A 125 -5.83 1.16 11.34
N ILE A 126 -5.77 -0.07 11.89
CA ILE A 126 -6.61 -0.50 13.01
C ILE A 126 -6.35 0.35 14.25
N THR A 127 -5.07 0.66 14.52
CA THR A 127 -4.67 1.44 15.69
C THR A 127 -5.17 2.88 15.62
N LEU A 128 -4.96 3.54 14.49
CA LEU A 128 -5.40 4.93 14.31
C LEU A 128 -6.92 5.03 14.32
N ALA A 129 -7.64 4.10 13.68
CA ALA A 129 -9.10 4.03 13.73
C ALA A 129 -9.62 3.90 15.17
N HIS A 130 -9.03 3.00 15.96
CA HIS A 130 -9.37 2.83 17.38
C HIS A 130 -9.16 4.12 18.19
N VAL A 131 -8.03 4.78 17.99
CA VAL A 131 -7.70 6.02 18.73
C VAL A 131 -8.66 7.15 18.36
N ILE A 132 -9.07 7.27 17.10
CA ILE A 132 -10.06 8.27 16.68
C ILE A 132 -11.39 8.03 17.41
N VAL A 133 -11.92 6.81 17.37
CA VAL A 133 -13.19 6.46 18.03
C VAL A 133 -13.13 6.72 19.52
N ARG A 134 -12.11 6.20 20.20
CA ARG A 134 -11.92 6.41 21.64
C ARG A 134 -11.75 7.88 22.02
N HIS A 135 -11.13 8.66 21.14
CA HIS A 135 -11.01 10.11 21.39
C HIS A 135 -12.37 10.79 21.33
N HIS A 136 -13.22 10.47 20.34
CA HIS A 136 -14.56 11.04 20.22
C HIS A 136 -15.50 10.62 21.34
N GLU A 137 -15.42 9.38 21.82
CA GLU A 137 -16.16 8.91 22.98
C GLU A 137 -15.82 9.72 24.25
N LYS A 138 -14.53 10.02 24.45
CA LYS A 138 -14.03 10.75 25.62
C LYS A 138 -14.27 12.25 25.53
N HIS A 139 -14.19 12.83 24.34
CA HIS A 139 -14.28 14.28 24.10
C HIS A 139 -15.49 14.60 23.23
N ARG A 140 -16.69 14.59 23.85
CA ARG A 140 -17.96 14.86 23.15
C ARG A 140 -18.08 16.28 22.60
N THR A 141 -17.38 17.26 23.23
CA THR A 141 -17.34 18.65 22.77
C THR A 141 -16.11 18.88 21.90
N LYS A 142 -16.34 19.30 20.64
CA LYS A 142 -15.25 19.64 19.72
C LYS A 142 -14.65 20.99 20.10
N THR A 143 -13.41 20.97 20.57
CA THR A 143 -12.62 22.17 20.87
C THR A 143 -11.29 22.10 20.12
N VAL A 144 -10.73 23.26 19.80
CA VAL A 144 -9.40 23.34 19.15
C VAL A 144 -8.34 22.55 19.93
N LYS A 145 -8.39 22.61 21.26
CA LYS A 145 -7.48 21.84 22.12
C LYS A 145 -7.67 20.33 21.98
N SER A 146 -8.93 19.87 21.87
CA SER A 146 -9.24 18.46 21.64
C SER A 146 -8.70 17.99 20.29
N ASP A 147 -8.85 18.82 19.24
CA ASP A 147 -8.40 18.48 17.90
C ASP A 147 -6.87 18.38 17.81
N PHE A 148 -6.13 19.31 18.44
CA PHE A 148 -4.67 19.22 18.56
C PHE A 148 -4.22 17.99 19.36
N LEU A 149 -4.98 17.62 20.40
CA LEU A 149 -4.68 16.40 21.17
C LEU A 149 -4.91 15.15 20.34
N LEU A 150 -5.97 15.09 19.52
CA LEU A 150 -6.22 13.99 18.59
C LEU A 150 -5.09 13.91 17.56
N LEU A 151 -4.77 15.03 16.91
CA LEU A 151 -3.68 15.10 15.94
C LEU A 151 -2.34 14.62 16.54
N GLY A 152 -2.01 15.09 17.74
CA GLY A 152 -0.79 14.68 18.44
C GLY A 152 -0.75 13.17 18.73
N LYS A 153 -1.89 12.55 19.05
CA LYS A 153 -1.98 11.09 19.24
C LYS A 153 -1.77 10.35 17.93
N LEU A 154 -2.43 10.78 16.83
CA LEU A 154 -2.35 10.12 15.54
C LEU A 154 -0.91 10.21 14.99
N VAL A 155 -0.31 11.39 15.01
CA VAL A 155 1.08 11.59 14.58
C VAL A 155 2.04 10.81 15.49
N GLY A 156 1.88 10.90 16.81
CA GLY A 156 2.73 10.22 17.78
C GLY A 156 2.74 8.69 17.65
N LEU A 157 1.62 8.09 17.26
CA LEU A 157 1.54 6.64 16.99
C LEU A 157 2.05 6.27 15.59
N SER A 158 2.02 7.18 14.64
CA SER A 158 2.54 6.93 13.30
C SER A 158 4.07 7.05 13.23
N LEU A 159 4.67 7.96 14.01
CA LEU A 159 6.11 8.23 13.98
C LEU A 159 7.01 7.02 14.30
N PRO A 160 6.75 6.19 15.34
CA PRO A 160 7.62 5.05 15.63
C PRO A 160 7.78 4.06 14.47
N PRO A 161 6.71 3.51 13.85
CA PRO A 161 6.88 2.61 12.72
C PRO A 161 7.45 3.33 11.49
N MET A 162 7.10 4.60 11.24
CA MET A 162 7.66 5.39 10.15
C MET A 162 9.17 5.59 10.31
N GLY A 163 9.63 5.95 11.51
CA GLY A 163 11.05 6.14 11.79
C GLY A 163 11.87 4.87 11.62
N LEU A 164 11.36 3.74 12.10
CA LEU A 164 12.03 2.44 11.94
C LEU A 164 12.13 2.02 10.47
N ILE A 165 11.09 2.26 9.67
CA ILE A 165 11.08 1.94 8.24
C ILE A 165 11.98 2.90 7.45
N ALA A 166 12.02 4.18 7.81
CA ALA A 166 12.90 5.17 7.15
C ALA A 166 14.38 4.80 7.28
N VAL A 167 14.78 4.26 8.44
CA VAL A 167 16.16 3.79 8.67
C VAL A 167 16.48 2.49 7.91
N GLN A 168 15.46 1.69 7.54
CA GLN A 168 15.62 0.46 6.73
C GLN A 168 15.68 0.70 5.21
N PRO A 169 15.99 1.86 4.71
CA PRO A 169 15.81 2.53 3.41
C PRO A 169 14.60 2.02 2.58
N ASP A 170 13.46 1.81 3.23
CA ASP A 170 12.20 1.46 2.56
C ASP A 170 11.30 2.70 2.39
N LEU A 171 11.67 3.54 1.42
CA LEU A 171 10.93 4.77 1.12
C LEU A 171 9.47 4.48 0.73
N GLY A 172 9.23 3.40 0.02
CA GLY A 172 7.89 3.02 -0.41
C GLY A 172 6.95 2.80 0.77
N SER A 173 7.30 1.89 1.67
CA SER A 173 6.49 1.60 2.86
C SER A 173 6.35 2.81 3.79
N PHE A 174 7.39 3.66 3.92
CA PHE A 174 7.30 4.92 4.65
C PHE A 174 6.21 5.84 4.09
N LEU A 175 6.17 6.04 2.77
CA LEU A 175 5.17 6.88 2.11
C LEU A 175 3.75 6.31 2.25
N VAL A 176 3.59 4.98 2.24
CA VAL A 176 2.28 4.35 2.49
C VAL A 176 1.79 4.63 3.90
N LEU A 177 2.66 4.55 4.93
CA LEU A 177 2.27 4.91 6.29
C LEU A 177 1.89 6.40 6.42
N CYS A 178 2.60 7.29 5.71
CA CYS A 178 2.23 8.70 5.60
C CYS A 178 0.85 8.87 4.96
N ALA A 179 0.55 8.14 3.90
CA ALA A 179 -0.75 8.18 3.24
C ALA A 179 -1.86 7.68 4.16
N ILE A 180 -1.71 6.52 4.80
CA ILE A 180 -2.66 5.98 5.77
C ILE A 180 -2.97 7.02 6.85
N SER A 181 -1.93 7.58 7.47
CA SER A 181 -2.08 8.57 8.53
C SER A 181 -2.78 9.82 8.03
N SER A 182 -2.43 10.32 6.84
CA SER A 182 -3.04 11.50 6.23
C SER A 182 -4.52 11.28 5.93
N PHE A 183 -4.90 10.15 5.31
CA PHE A 183 -6.29 9.81 5.03
C PHE A 183 -7.13 9.74 6.31
N LEU A 184 -6.62 9.08 7.35
CA LEU A 184 -7.32 8.98 8.62
C LEU A 184 -7.41 10.33 9.36
N ILE A 185 -6.37 11.17 9.31
CA ILE A 185 -6.41 12.53 9.84
C ILE A 185 -7.46 13.38 9.11
N LEU A 186 -7.53 13.31 7.78
CA LEU A 186 -8.50 14.05 6.97
C LEU A 186 -9.96 13.71 7.35
N VAL A 187 -10.24 12.44 7.61
CA VAL A 187 -11.61 11.96 7.92
C VAL A 187 -11.88 11.96 9.42
N SER A 188 -10.87 12.18 10.28
CA SER A 188 -10.99 12.11 11.74
C SER A 188 -11.94 13.14 12.37
N GLY A 189 -12.47 14.10 11.60
CA GLY A 189 -13.37 15.15 12.09
C GLY A 189 -12.65 16.31 12.79
N ILE A 190 -11.33 16.43 12.68
CA ILE A 190 -10.54 17.60 13.06
C ILE A 190 -11.02 18.81 12.25
N GLN A 191 -11.04 20.00 12.86
CA GLN A 191 -11.49 21.21 12.21
C GLN A 191 -10.69 21.53 10.96
N TRP A 192 -11.39 21.83 9.86
CA TRP A 192 -10.76 22.15 8.56
C TRP A 192 -9.74 23.29 8.63
N LYS A 193 -9.91 24.25 9.55
CA LYS A 193 -8.93 25.34 9.75
C LYS A 193 -7.54 24.83 10.15
N ILE A 194 -7.50 23.79 11.00
CA ILE A 194 -6.26 23.16 11.43
C ILE A 194 -5.65 22.36 10.27
N LEU A 195 -6.48 21.55 9.58
CA LEU A 195 -6.04 20.74 8.45
C LEU A 195 -5.51 21.59 7.31
N THR A 196 -6.22 22.67 6.93
CA THR A 196 -5.76 23.59 5.87
C THR A 196 -4.47 24.31 6.24
N SER A 197 -4.32 24.70 7.51
CA SER A 197 -3.06 25.33 7.99
C SER A 197 -1.88 24.36 7.87
N ILE A 198 -2.05 23.10 8.29
CA ILE A 198 -1.01 22.08 8.18
C ILE A 198 -0.69 21.78 6.72
N PHE A 199 -1.71 21.57 5.90
CA PHE A 199 -1.55 21.29 4.47
C PHE A 199 -0.85 22.43 3.74
N SER A 200 -1.22 23.68 4.02
CA SER A 200 -0.56 24.86 3.45
C SER A 200 0.91 24.97 3.90
N SER A 201 1.20 24.65 5.17
CA SER A 201 2.57 24.64 5.67
C SER A 201 3.42 23.57 4.99
N VAL A 202 2.89 22.36 4.80
CA VAL A 202 3.57 21.27 4.09
C VAL A 202 3.80 21.64 2.62
N LEU A 203 2.80 22.18 1.93
CA LEU A 203 2.95 22.66 0.55
C LEU A 203 3.99 23.77 0.42
N LEU A 204 4.03 24.68 1.39
CA LEU A 204 5.04 25.74 1.40
C LEU A 204 6.45 25.15 1.55
N VAL A 205 6.65 24.21 2.47
CA VAL A 205 7.96 23.54 2.65
C VAL A 205 8.36 22.80 1.37
N ILE A 206 7.45 22.00 0.78
CA ILE A 206 7.71 21.31 -0.49
C ILE A 206 8.04 22.32 -1.59
N GLY A 207 7.26 23.39 -1.73
CA GLY A 207 7.47 24.42 -2.74
C GLY A 207 8.83 25.13 -2.58
N VAL A 208 9.24 25.42 -1.34
CA VAL A 208 10.56 25.99 -1.06
C VAL A 208 11.67 24.99 -1.41
N THR A 209 11.53 23.72 -1.01
CA THR A 209 12.54 22.68 -1.32
C THR A 209 12.68 22.47 -2.82
N VAL A 210 11.57 22.37 -3.54
CA VAL A 210 11.57 22.25 -5.01
C VAL A 210 12.16 23.48 -5.66
N SER A 211 11.83 24.69 -5.19
CA SER A 211 12.42 25.92 -5.70
C SER A 211 13.92 25.99 -5.44
N MET A 212 14.38 25.60 -4.25
CA MET A 212 15.81 25.50 -3.94
C MET A 212 16.53 24.50 -4.85
N PHE A 213 15.91 23.36 -5.11
CA PHE A 213 16.46 22.35 -6.02
C PHE A 213 16.67 22.90 -7.45
N PHE A 214 15.74 23.68 -7.98
CA PHE A 214 15.89 24.29 -9.29
C PHE A 214 16.84 25.49 -9.34
N LEU A 215 16.96 26.23 -8.23
CA LEU A 215 17.81 27.42 -8.14
C LEU A 215 19.26 27.12 -7.79
N ASN A 216 19.49 26.14 -6.92
CA ASN A 216 20.81 25.77 -6.38
C ASN A 216 20.95 24.25 -6.29
N PHE A 217 20.99 23.62 -7.46
CA PHE A 217 21.05 22.16 -7.59
C PHE A 217 22.15 21.51 -6.74
N THR A 218 23.40 22.05 -6.80
CA THR A 218 24.55 21.51 -6.10
C THR A 218 24.40 21.54 -4.56
N VAL A 219 23.85 22.61 -4.00
CA VAL A 219 23.71 22.74 -2.53
C VAL A 219 22.68 21.72 -1.99
N VAL A 220 21.61 21.45 -2.73
CA VAL A 220 20.59 20.48 -2.29
C VAL A 220 21.11 19.05 -2.43
N THR A 221 21.91 18.78 -3.46
CA THR A 221 22.51 17.45 -3.68
C THR A 221 23.55 17.12 -2.62
N ASP A 222 24.46 18.03 -2.33
CA ASP A 222 25.48 17.85 -1.29
C ASP A 222 24.83 17.59 0.07
N TYR A 223 23.75 18.31 0.39
CA TYR A 223 22.99 18.09 1.64
C TYR A 223 22.27 16.75 1.69
N LEU A 224 21.72 16.28 0.56
CA LEU A 224 21.03 14.97 0.47
C LEU A 224 22.04 13.81 0.57
N GLU A 225 23.21 13.91 -0.07
CA GLU A 225 24.26 12.90 -0.01
C GLU A 225 24.79 12.65 1.41
N GLU A 226 24.87 13.71 2.25
CA GLU A 226 25.30 13.63 3.65
C GLU A 226 24.17 13.21 4.62
N SER A 227 22.91 13.11 4.14
CA SER A 227 21.76 12.82 4.97
C SER A 227 21.40 11.33 4.98
N ILE A 228 20.51 10.93 5.92
CA ILE A 228 19.90 9.58 5.95
C ILE A 228 19.07 9.27 4.70
N PHE A 229 18.83 10.26 3.86
CA PHE A 229 18.11 10.15 2.60
C PHE A 229 19.01 10.04 1.37
N ALA A 230 20.30 9.76 1.51
CA ALA A 230 21.26 9.61 0.41
C ALA A 230 20.78 8.59 -0.67
N HIS A 231 20.07 7.53 -0.24
CA HIS A 231 19.48 6.55 -1.15
C HIS A 231 18.29 7.08 -1.99
N VAL A 232 17.73 8.25 -1.62
CA VAL A 232 16.62 8.90 -2.34
C VAL A 232 17.13 9.67 -3.54
N ASP A 233 18.36 10.14 -3.48
CA ASP A 233 19.04 10.97 -4.48
C ASP A 233 19.03 10.28 -5.86
N SER A 234 19.53 9.06 -5.95
CA SER A 234 19.59 8.28 -7.20
C SER A 234 18.20 8.02 -7.83
N ARG A 235 17.14 7.93 -7.01
CA ARG A 235 15.76 7.77 -7.46
C ARG A 235 15.21 9.05 -8.08
N PHE A 236 15.53 10.21 -7.48
CA PHE A 236 15.12 11.51 -8.01
C PHE A 236 15.85 11.87 -9.30
N TYR A 237 17.16 11.65 -9.37
CA TYR A 237 17.92 11.86 -10.61
C TYR A 237 17.45 10.95 -11.75
N GLY A 238 17.28 9.65 -11.45
CA GLY A 238 16.77 8.71 -12.41
C GLY A 238 15.35 9.05 -12.91
N TRP A 239 14.56 9.76 -12.09
CA TRP A 239 13.21 10.21 -12.48
C TRP A 239 13.23 11.50 -13.32
N LEU A 240 13.98 12.51 -12.88
CA LEU A 240 13.98 13.84 -13.53
C LEU A 240 14.81 13.87 -14.82
N GLN A 241 15.91 13.10 -14.88
CA GLN A 241 16.84 13.07 -16.01
C GLN A 241 17.22 11.62 -16.39
N PRO A 242 16.24 10.78 -16.76
CA PRO A 242 16.48 9.34 -16.95
C PRO A 242 17.50 9.05 -18.06
N GLU A 243 17.59 9.90 -19.08
CA GLU A 243 18.54 9.73 -20.19
C GLU A 243 20.00 9.97 -19.75
N GLN A 244 20.24 10.91 -18.84
CA GLN A 244 21.58 11.20 -18.32
C GLN A 244 22.03 10.14 -17.31
N TYR A 245 21.07 9.61 -16.54
CA TYR A 245 21.28 8.54 -15.55
C TYR A 245 20.77 7.20 -16.07
N ALA A 246 21.14 6.85 -17.31
CA ALA A 246 20.69 5.64 -18.03
C ALA A 246 21.23 4.33 -17.42
N GLN A 247 21.52 4.31 -16.12
CA GLN A 247 21.86 3.16 -15.28
C GLN A 247 20.92 3.13 -14.06
N GLY A 248 20.72 1.97 -13.48
CA GLY A 248 19.87 1.82 -12.31
C GLY A 248 18.42 2.27 -12.55
N TYR A 249 17.94 3.21 -11.75
CA TYR A 249 16.53 3.67 -11.80
C TYR A 249 16.17 4.41 -13.10
N GLY A 250 17.08 5.16 -13.71
CA GLY A 250 16.84 5.81 -14.99
C GLY A 250 16.63 4.79 -16.11
N LEU A 251 17.45 3.73 -16.17
CA LEU A 251 17.28 2.64 -17.12
C LEU A 251 15.95 1.91 -16.92
N GLN A 252 15.59 1.61 -15.68
CA GLN A 252 14.32 0.95 -15.33
C GLN A 252 13.13 1.77 -15.84
N LEU A 253 13.18 3.08 -15.65
CA LEU A 253 12.13 4.00 -16.06
C LEU A 253 12.00 4.12 -17.59
N ILE A 254 13.12 4.29 -18.32
CA ILE A 254 13.13 4.34 -19.80
C ILE A 254 12.52 3.05 -20.36
N LYS A 255 12.94 1.89 -19.84
CA LYS A 255 12.41 0.60 -20.28
C LYS A 255 10.92 0.44 -19.93
N SER A 256 10.48 0.96 -18.78
CA SER A 256 9.06 0.96 -18.38
C SER A 256 8.20 1.71 -19.40
N ILE A 257 8.56 2.94 -19.70
CA ILE A 257 7.82 3.78 -20.65
C ILE A 257 7.84 3.16 -22.06
N THR A 258 9.00 2.62 -22.48
CA THR A 258 9.15 1.95 -23.78
C THR A 258 8.24 0.73 -23.85
N ALA A 259 8.17 -0.09 -22.79
CA ALA A 259 7.30 -1.26 -22.73
C ALA A 259 5.82 -0.86 -22.84
N ILE A 260 5.36 0.10 -22.02
CA ILE A 260 3.98 0.59 -22.02
C ILE A 260 3.61 1.20 -23.38
N GLY A 261 4.45 2.11 -23.91
CA GLY A 261 4.20 2.77 -25.19
C GLY A 261 4.18 1.79 -26.37
N SER A 262 5.02 0.77 -26.34
CA SER A 262 5.07 -0.26 -27.38
C SER A 262 3.84 -1.17 -27.42
N GLY A 263 3.06 -1.25 -26.34
CA GLY A 263 1.80 -2.00 -26.29
C GLY A 263 0.67 -1.38 -27.10
N GLN A 264 0.74 -0.09 -27.43
CA GLN A 264 -0.27 0.63 -28.22
C GLN A 264 -1.71 0.40 -27.69
N LEU A 265 -2.69 0.20 -28.59
CA LEU A 265 -4.09 0.04 -28.22
C LEU A 265 -4.41 -1.39 -27.73
N THR A 266 -3.99 -2.41 -28.47
CA THR A 266 -4.40 -3.82 -28.28
C THR A 266 -3.32 -4.71 -27.68
N GLY A 267 -2.11 -4.18 -27.48
CA GLY A 267 -0.96 -4.95 -27.00
C GLY A 267 -0.25 -5.75 -28.10
N LYS A 268 0.89 -6.33 -27.72
CA LYS A 268 1.72 -7.18 -28.60
C LYS A 268 1.26 -8.63 -28.61
N GLY A 269 0.28 -8.98 -27.79
CA GLY A 269 -0.20 -10.35 -27.62
C GLY A 269 0.45 -11.07 -26.42
N ILE A 270 -0.15 -12.19 -26.07
CA ILE A 270 0.19 -12.97 -24.86
C ILE A 270 1.62 -13.50 -24.93
N GLY A 271 2.42 -13.19 -23.92
CA GLY A 271 3.80 -13.64 -23.78
C GLY A 271 4.80 -13.01 -24.77
N ASN A 272 4.35 -12.09 -25.61
CA ASN A 272 5.22 -11.44 -26.62
C ASN A 272 5.85 -10.16 -26.03
N PHE A 273 6.80 -10.34 -25.14
CA PHE A 273 7.56 -9.23 -24.53
C PHE A 273 8.79 -8.90 -25.36
N GLN A 274 8.97 -7.65 -25.72
CA GLN A 274 10.13 -7.17 -26.50
C GLN A 274 11.06 -6.30 -25.67
N VAL A 275 10.57 -5.73 -24.56
CA VAL A 275 11.37 -4.87 -23.70
C VAL A 275 11.70 -5.60 -22.40
N SER A 276 12.97 -5.76 -22.08
CA SER A 276 13.41 -6.34 -20.82
C SER A 276 13.37 -5.27 -19.73
N VAL A 277 12.30 -5.24 -18.90
CA VAL A 277 12.15 -4.32 -17.78
C VAL A 277 12.65 -5.01 -16.50
N PRO A 278 13.58 -4.41 -15.73
CA PRO A 278 13.99 -4.94 -14.42
C PRO A 278 12.79 -4.99 -13.45
N GLU A 279 12.81 -5.94 -12.52
CA GLU A 279 11.77 -6.12 -11.47
C GLU A 279 10.34 -6.14 -12.03
N ARG A 280 10.17 -6.73 -13.20
CA ARG A 280 8.89 -6.70 -13.93
C ARG A 280 7.81 -7.53 -13.27
N HIS A 281 8.16 -8.57 -12.54
CA HIS A 281 7.23 -9.44 -11.82
C HIS A 281 6.81 -8.89 -10.45
N THR A 282 7.54 -7.92 -9.93
CA THR A 282 7.32 -7.27 -8.64
C THR A 282 6.73 -5.87 -8.80
N ASP A 283 7.53 -4.83 -8.72
CA ASP A 283 7.09 -3.44 -8.70
C ASP A 283 6.73 -2.85 -10.08
N MET A 284 7.19 -3.49 -11.18
CA MET A 284 6.90 -3.02 -12.55
C MET A 284 5.91 -3.91 -13.32
N ILE A 285 5.04 -4.66 -12.62
CA ILE A 285 4.11 -5.61 -13.26
C ILE A 285 3.11 -4.93 -14.20
N PHE A 286 2.74 -3.67 -13.93
CA PHE A 286 1.84 -2.91 -14.80
C PHE A 286 2.39 -2.78 -16.22
N THR A 287 3.72 -2.70 -16.39
CA THR A 287 4.38 -2.69 -17.72
C THR A 287 4.14 -3.98 -18.50
N ALA A 288 4.05 -5.12 -17.81
CA ALA A 288 3.76 -6.40 -18.43
C ALA A 288 2.32 -6.46 -18.95
N VAL A 289 1.37 -5.98 -18.15
CA VAL A 289 -0.03 -5.88 -18.56
C VAL A 289 -0.16 -4.95 -19.76
N ALA A 290 0.46 -3.77 -19.69
CA ALA A 290 0.36 -2.77 -20.76
C ALA A 290 1.05 -3.22 -22.05
N GLU A 291 2.19 -3.90 -22.01
CA GLU A 291 2.85 -4.41 -23.22
C GLU A 291 2.08 -5.55 -23.87
N GLN A 292 1.51 -6.48 -23.08
CA GLN A 292 0.75 -7.63 -23.62
C GLN A 292 -0.62 -7.26 -24.17
N PHE A 293 -1.37 -6.44 -23.42
CA PHE A 293 -2.79 -6.16 -23.67
C PHE A 293 -3.06 -4.71 -24.08
N GLY A 294 -2.02 -3.89 -24.18
CA GLY A 294 -2.09 -2.50 -24.61
C GLY A 294 -2.92 -1.62 -23.67
N PHE A 295 -3.40 -0.52 -24.21
CA PHE A 295 -4.24 0.45 -23.52
C PHE A 295 -5.54 -0.20 -22.99
N ILE A 296 -6.13 -1.12 -23.74
CA ILE A 296 -7.37 -1.81 -23.34
C ILE A 296 -7.14 -2.63 -22.07
N GLY A 297 -6.09 -3.44 -22.00
CA GLY A 297 -5.79 -4.24 -20.82
C GLY A 297 -5.40 -3.40 -19.61
N ALA A 298 -4.58 -2.36 -19.81
CA ALA A 298 -4.21 -1.42 -18.78
C ALA A 298 -5.45 -0.69 -18.20
N SER A 299 -6.37 -0.23 -19.07
CA SER A 299 -7.62 0.43 -18.67
C SER A 299 -8.55 -0.51 -17.91
N LEU A 300 -8.61 -1.79 -18.30
CA LEU A 300 -9.40 -2.80 -17.58
C LEU A 300 -8.89 -2.97 -16.14
N VAL A 301 -7.57 -3.07 -15.94
CA VAL A 301 -6.96 -3.15 -14.61
C VAL A 301 -7.27 -1.91 -13.77
N LEU A 302 -7.14 -0.71 -14.35
CA LEU A 302 -7.51 0.55 -13.67
C LEU A 302 -8.98 0.56 -13.28
N THR A 303 -9.87 0.07 -14.17
CA THR A 303 -11.31 -0.02 -13.89
C THR A 303 -11.60 -0.97 -12.74
N LEU A 304 -10.90 -2.12 -12.65
CA LEU A 304 -11.05 -3.05 -11.52
C LEU A 304 -10.62 -2.39 -10.20
N PHE A 305 -9.50 -1.66 -10.16
CA PHE A 305 -9.10 -0.92 -8.97
C PHE A 305 -10.11 0.17 -8.61
N PHE A 306 -10.61 0.92 -9.58
CA PHE A 306 -11.65 1.92 -9.34
C PHE A 306 -12.91 1.28 -8.74
N LEU A 307 -13.39 0.17 -9.29
CA LEU A 307 -14.56 -0.55 -8.76
C LEU A 307 -14.32 -1.05 -7.34
N LEU A 308 -13.13 -1.58 -7.04
CA LEU A 308 -12.76 -2.02 -5.70
C LEU A 308 -12.83 -0.87 -4.70
N LEU A 309 -12.15 0.23 -4.98
CA LEU A 309 -12.10 1.41 -4.11
C LEU A 309 -13.49 2.04 -3.95
N TYR A 310 -14.22 2.20 -5.04
CA TYR A 310 -15.58 2.72 -5.03
C TYR A 310 -16.49 1.89 -4.11
N ARG A 311 -16.43 0.55 -4.25
CA ARG A 311 -17.25 -0.33 -3.41
C ARG A 311 -16.84 -0.29 -1.94
N MET A 312 -15.54 -0.24 -1.64
CA MET A 312 -15.05 -0.07 -0.27
C MET A 312 -15.53 1.25 0.35
N ILE A 313 -15.51 2.36 -0.40
CA ILE A 313 -16.01 3.66 0.06
C ILE A 313 -17.51 3.59 0.36
N GLN A 314 -18.30 2.95 -0.51
CA GLN A 314 -19.73 2.75 -0.24
C GLN A 314 -19.95 1.99 1.07
N ILE A 315 -19.22 0.91 1.31
CA ILE A 315 -19.33 0.14 2.56
C ILE A 315 -18.95 1.00 3.77
N ALA A 316 -17.90 1.84 3.67
CA ALA A 316 -17.52 2.75 4.75
C ALA A 316 -18.63 3.75 5.07
N MET A 317 -19.36 4.24 4.06
CA MET A 317 -20.47 5.17 4.23
C MET A 317 -21.75 4.50 4.75
N GLU A 318 -21.98 3.25 4.37
CA GLU A 318 -23.12 2.43 4.82
C GLU A 318 -22.94 1.89 6.24
N SER A 319 -21.70 1.84 6.74
CA SER A 319 -21.39 1.24 8.04
C SER A 319 -21.99 2.05 9.19
N ASN A 320 -22.73 1.36 10.07
CA ASN A 320 -23.32 1.96 11.27
C ASN A 320 -22.30 2.12 12.43
N ASP A 321 -21.12 1.50 12.28
CA ASP A 321 -20.04 1.56 13.28
C ASP A 321 -18.89 2.45 12.78
N SER A 322 -18.56 3.46 13.59
CA SER A 322 -17.49 4.40 13.28
C SER A 322 -16.11 3.73 13.19
N PHE A 323 -15.86 2.70 14.00
CA PHE A 323 -14.57 2.00 13.98
C PHE A 323 -14.36 1.26 12.66
N GLY A 324 -15.37 0.51 12.23
CA GLY A 324 -15.36 -0.15 10.93
C GLY A 324 -15.19 0.85 9.78
N SER A 325 -15.92 1.98 9.81
CA SER A 325 -15.79 3.03 8.81
C SER A 325 -14.38 3.59 8.74
N TYR A 326 -13.74 3.93 9.86
CA TYR A 326 -12.36 4.43 9.86
C TYR A 326 -11.34 3.39 9.41
N ILE A 327 -11.52 2.11 9.75
CA ILE A 327 -10.66 1.03 9.23
C ILE A 327 -10.74 0.99 7.71
N ILE A 328 -11.94 0.98 7.14
CA ILE A 328 -12.13 0.93 5.68
C ILE A 328 -11.50 2.15 5.02
N VAL A 329 -11.68 3.36 5.58
CA VAL A 329 -11.03 4.57 5.06
C VAL A 329 -9.51 4.46 5.06
N GLY A 330 -8.91 3.93 6.13
CA GLY A 330 -7.47 3.69 6.18
C GLY A 330 -6.99 2.67 5.13
N ILE A 331 -7.74 1.58 4.91
CA ILE A 331 -7.45 0.58 3.88
C ILE A 331 -7.60 1.19 2.47
N VAL A 332 -8.65 1.97 2.23
CA VAL A 332 -8.83 2.71 0.96
C VAL A 332 -7.67 3.65 0.71
N GLY A 333 -7.23 4.41 1.73
CA GLY A 333 -6.07 5.30 1.63
C GLY A 333 -4.79 4.55 1.29
N MET A 334 -4.57 3.40 1.94
CA MET A 334 -3.43 2.51 1.68
C MET A 334 -3.40 2.02 0.22
N ILE A 335 -4.51 1.43 -0.25
CA ILE A 335 -4.60 0.85 -1.59
C ILE A 335 -4.53 1.96 -2.65
N THR A 336 -5.27 3.06 -2.46
CA THR A 336 -5.28 4.20 -3.39
C THR A 336 -3.88 4.74 -3.61
N PHE A 337 -3.15 5.00 -2.53
CA PHE A 337 -1.79 5.53 -2.62
C PHE A 337 -0.86 4.55 -3.36
N GLN A 338 -0.91 3.25 -3.03
CA GLN A 338 -0.04 2.25 -3.66
C GLN A 338 -0.34 2.06 -5.15
N VAL A 339 -1.63 2.03 -5.55
CA VAL A 339 -2.03 1.96 -6.95
C VAL A 339 -1.54 3.20 -7.71
N PHE A 340 -1.77 4.39 -7.16
CA PHE A 340 -1.35 5.64 -7.77
C PHE A 340 0.17 5.73 -7.89
N GLN A 341 0.90 5.36 -6.84
CA GLN A 341 2.36 5.39 -6.82
C GLN A 341 2.96 4.37 -7.79
N ASN A 342 2.47 3.12 -7.82
CA ASN A 342 3.01 2.08 -8.68
C ASN A 342 2.77 2.39 -10.17
N ILE A 343 1.54 2.74 -10.53
CA ILE A 343 1.22 3.08 -11.92
C ILE A 343 1.87 4.41 -12.31
N GLY A 344 1.87 5.39 -11.40
CA GLY A 344 2.51 6.69 -11.62
C GLY A 344 4.02 6.58 -11.87
N MET A 345 4.74 5.74 -11.10
CA MET A 345 6.16 5.52 -11.36
C MET A 345 6.41 4.77 -12.67
N SER A 346 5.54 3.82 -13.04
CA SER A 346 5.64 3.12 -14.32
C SER A 346 5.44 4.04 -15.53
N LEU A 347 4.68 5.13 -15.36
CA LEU A 347 4.40 6.16 -16.37
C LEU A 347 5.32 7.40 -16.28
N GLN A 348 6.36 7.39 -15.45
CA GLN A 348 7.25 8.55 -15.20
C GLN A 348 6.55 9.76 -14.55
N LEU A 349 5.37 9.60 -14.02
CA LEU A 349 4.68 10.67 -13.29
C LEU A 349 5.25 10.87 -11.87
N LEU A 350 5.81 9.81 -11.30
CA LEU A 350 6.37 9.76 -9.95
C LEU A 350 7.72 9.04 -9.93
N PRO A 351 8.59 9.33 -8.95
CA PRO A 351 9.86 8.60 -8.79
C PRO A 351 9.62 7.13 -8.43
N ILE A 352 10.57 6.26 -8.80
CA ILE A 352 10.52 4.83 -8.51
C ILE A 352 10.70 4.61 -7.00
N THR A 353 9.72 3.97 -6.37
CA THR A 353 9.71 3.68 -4.93
C THR A 353 9.85 2.19 -4.60
N GLY A 354 9.69 1.31 -5.59
CA GLY A 354 9.70 -0.13 -5.39
C GLY A 354 8.45 -0.67 -4.68
N LEU A 355 7.35 0.07 -4.68
CA LEU A 355 6.08 -0.39 -4.11
C LEU A 355 5.38 -1.37 -5.04
N PRO A 356 4.94 -2.53 -4.53
CA PRO A 356 4.16 -3.46 -5.33
C PRO A 356 2.77 -2.90 -5.64
N LEU A 357 2.23 -3.26 -6.80
CA LEU A 357 0.83 -2.99 -7.16
C LEU A 357 -0.08 -3.99 -6.41
N PRO A 358 -0.98 -3.50 -5.54
CA PRO A 358 -1.83 -4.37 -4.75
C PRO A 358 -2.55 -5.42 -5.59
N PHE A 359 -2.62 -6.66 -5.13
CA PHE A 359 -3.23 -7.81 -5.80
C PHE A 359 -2.62 -8.22 -7.15
N LEU A 360 -1.78 -7.42 -7.82
CA LEU A 360 -1.18 -7.80 -9.09
C LEU A 360 0.27 -8.28 -8.95
N SER A 361 1.08 -7.51 -8.24
CA SER A 361 2.51 -7.79 -8.08
C SER A 361 2.76 -9.11 -7.37
N TYR A 362 3.82 -9.81 -7.79
CA TYR A 362 4.32 -10.95 -7.04
C TYR A 362 4.82 -10.50 -5.66
N GLY A 363 4.30 -11.13 -4.61
CA GLY A 363 4.74 -10.87 -3.25
C GLY A 363 3.89 -11.57 -2.20
N GLY A 364 4.49 -12.49 -1.44
CA GLY A 364 3.76 -13.27 -0.44
C GLY A 364 3.18 -12.42 0.68
N SER A 365 4.02 -11.61 1.33
CA SER A 365 3.61 -10.79 2.48
C SER A 365 2.59 -9.71 2.09
N SER A 366 2.78 -9.06 0.94
CA SER A 366 1.88 -8.03 0.44
C SER A 366 0.52 -8.62 0.08
N THR A 367 0.48 -9.75 -0.66
CA THR A 367 -0.77 -10.44 -1.01
C THR A 367 -1.54 -10.86 0.24
N LEU A 368 -0.86 -11.44 1.24
CA LEU A 368 -1.48 -11.80 2.52
C LEU A 368 -2.05 -10.58 3.23
N ALA A 369 -1.29 -9.49 3.35
CA ALA A 369 -1.72 -8.28 4.03
C ALA A 369 -2.95 -7.65 3.35
N TYR A 370 -2.97 -7.58 2.01
CA TYR A 370 -4.13 -7.04 1.27
C TYR A 370 -5.36 -7.93 1.40
N LEU A 371 -5.20 -9.25 1.33
CA LEU A 371 -6.33 -10.17 1.49
C LEU A 371 -6.89 -10.14 2.92
N LEU A 372 -6.03 -10.02 3.94
CA LEU A 372 -6.49 -9.80 5.32
C LEU A 372 -7.23 -8.47 5.46
N ALA A 373 -6.74 -7.39 4.84
CA ALA A 373 -7.42 -6.09 4.83
C ALA A 373 -8.81 -6.19 4.16
N VAL A 374 -8.91 -6.90 3.01
CA VAL A 374 -10.20 -7.20 2.36
C VAL A 374 -11.11 -8.01 3.27
N GLY A 375 -10.58 -9.01 3.97
CA GLY A 375 -11.31 -9.80 4.96
C GLY A 375 -11.94 -8.93 6.06
N ILE A 376 -11.20 -7.91 6.55
CA ILE A 376 -11.72 -6.94 7.53
C ILE A 376 -12.85 -6.11 6.91
N VAL A 377 -12.71 -5.63 5.68
CA VAL A 377 -13.76 -4.86 4.98
C VAL A 377 -15.03 -5.68 4.81
N LEU A 378 -14.90 -6.94 4.40
CA LEU A 378 -16.04 -7.87 4.26
C LEU A 378 -16.69 -8.17 5.62
N ASN A 379 -15.91 -8.28 6.69
CA ASN A 379 -16.41 -8.44 8.05
C ASN A 379 -17.25 -7.24 8.48
N VAL A 380 -16.74 -6.02 8.32
CA VAL A 380 -17.50 -4.79 8.63
C VAL A 380 -18.81 -4.76 7.83
N LYS A 381 -18.79 -5.07 6.53
CA LYS A 381 -19.99 -5.12 5.69
C LYS A 381 -21.00 -6.15 6.18
N SER A 382 -20.54 -7.36 6.51
CA SER A 382 -21.44 -8.45 6.95
C SER A 382 -22.18 -8.14 8.26
N ARG A 383 -21.66 -7.21 9.07
CA ARG A 383 -22.25 -6.80 10.35
C ARG A 383 -22.98 -5.47 10.29
N THR A 384 -22.91 -4.76 9.17
CA THR A 384 -23.66 -3.54 8.92
C THR A 384 -25.14 -3.89 8.75
N ARG A 385 -25.98 -3.49 9.72
CA ARG A 385 -27.44 -3.68 9.66
C ARG A 385 -28.02 -2.70 8.65
N THR A 386 -28.62 -3.20 7.59
CA THR A 386 -29.39 -2.37 6.66
C THR A 386 -30.78 -2.18 7.29
N TYR A 387 -31.05 -1.00 7.84
CA TYR A 387 -32.43 -0.63 8.19
C TYR A 387 -33.14 -0.30 6.89
N MET A 388 -33.97 -1.19 6.41
CA MET A 388 -34.95 -0.80 5.41
C MET A 388 -36.06 -0.05 6.16
N PHE A 389 -36.01 1.28 6.11
CA PHE A 389 -37.20 2.09 6.32
C PHE A 389 -37.90 2.13 4.96
N GLU A 390 -39.05 1.47 4.92
CA GLU A 390 -40.06 1.74 3.92
C GLU A 390 -40.70 3.10 4.18
#